data_d444f10cc9ba55b4cb0e99e84e8b6ff6
#
_entry.id   d444f10cc9ba55b4cb0e99e84e8b6ff6
#
_cell.length_a   1.000
_cell.length_b   1.000
_cell.length_c   1.000
_cell.angle_alpha   90.00
_cell.angle_beta   90.00
_cell.angle_gamma   90.00
#
_symmetry.space_group_name_H-M   'P 1'
#
loop_
_entity.id
_entity.type
_entity.pdbx_description
1 polymer ?
#
loop_
_entity_poly.entity_id
_entity_poly.type
_entity_poly.pdbx_seq_one_letter_code
_entity_poly.pdbx_strand_id
1 'polypeptide(L)'
;QREHEVLSEEAAFADGTEGRRSSSEPDALRTDYQRDRDKILHSKSFRRLSHKTQVFLASEGDHFRTRLTHTLEVAQIARTITRALGLNEDLTEAISLGHDLGHTPFGHTGEAALAACLARHKGLAPGTPEAAALYRHNEQSVRVVERIENGGAGLNLTFEVRDGILNHTGDLQAETCEGRIVGTADRIAYVNHDIDDAIRAGILRE
;
A
#
# COMPACT_ATOMS: atom_id res chain seq x y z
N GLN A 1 -18.68 16.77 -9.60
CA GLN A 1 -19.92 16.65 -10.40
C GLN A 1 -19.96 15.35 -11.22
N ARG A 2 -18.88 15.04 -11.99
CA ARG A 2 -18.84 13.80 -12.79
C ARG A 2 -18.86 12.52 -11.95
N GLU A 3 -18.21 12.50 -10.78
CA GLU A 3 -18.25 11.34 -9.89
C GLU A 3 -19.69 10.98 -9.51
N HIS A 4 -20.50 11.97 -9.12
CA HIS A 4 -21.91 11.76 -8.74
C HIS A 4 -22.82 11.27 -9.88
N GLU A 5 -22.37 11.37 -11.13
CA GLU A 5 -23.12 10.88 -12.31
C GLU A 5 -22.78 9.42 -12.64
N VAL A 6 -21.59 8.92 -12.23
CA VAL A 6 -21.07 7.64 -12.71
C VAL A 6 -20.74 6.63 -11.62
N LEU A 7 -20.52 7.07 -10.36
CA LEU A 7 -20.19 6.18 -9.26
C LEU A 7 -21.44 5.76 -8.48
N SER A 8 -21.34 4.62 -7.80
CA SER A 8 -22.38 4.13 -6.89
C SER A 8 -22.48 4.99 -5.63
N GLU A 9 -23.58 4.87 -4.91
CA GLU A 9 -23.81 5.61 -3.66
C GLU A 9 -22.82 5.22 -2.54
N GLU A 10 -22.25 4.01 -2.60
CA GLU A 10 -21.25 3.50 -1.65
C GLU A 10 -19.82 3.93 -1.96
N ALA A 11 -19.61 4.63 -3.08
CA ALA A 11 -18.29 5.12 -3.45
C ALA A 11 -17.84 6.27 -2.55
N ALA A 12 -16.54 6.34 -2.28
CA ALA A 12 -15.95 7.52 -1.66
C ALA A 12 -15.80 8.64 -2.70
N PHE A 13 -16.58 9.71 -2.54
CA PHE A 13 -16.53 10.88 -3.43
C PHE A 13 -15.41 11.84 -3.01
N ALA A 14 -14.67 12.35 -3.98
CA ALA A 14 -13.55 13.24 -3.69
C ALA A 14 -13.96 14.59 -3.09
N ASP A 15 -15.16 15.08 -3.37
CA ASP A 15 -15.73 16.29 -2.78
C ASP A 15 -16.33 16.06 -1.39
N GLY A 16 -16.52 14.79 -0.98
CA GLY A 16 -16.92 14.38 0.36
C GLY A 16 -15.78 13.96 1.27
N THR A 17 -14.50 14.14 0.85
CA THR A 17 -13.35 13.73 1.66
C THR A 17 -13.31 14.40 3.02
N GLU A 18 -12.89 13.67 4.06
CA GLU A 18 -12.57 14.24 5.38
C GLU A 18 -11.36 15.19 5.34
N GLY A 19 -10.67 15.24 4.21
CA GLY A 19 -9.65 16.22 3.91
C GLY A 19 -8.25 15.81 4.30
N ARG A 20 -7.41 16.83 4.36
CA ARG A 20 -5.96 16.76 4.58
C ARG A 20 -5.59 17.30 5.94
N ARG A 21 -4.45 16.89 6.48
CA ARG A 21 -3.94 17.48 7.75
C ARG A 21 -3.64 18.96 7.64
N SER A 22 -3.17 19.40 6.49
CA SER A 22 -2.90 20.81 6.21
C SER A 22 -3.71 21.26 5.01
N SER A 23 -4.25 22.48 5.07
CA SER A 23 -4.95 23.09 3.95
C SER A 23 -4.09 23.10 2.69
N SER A 24 -4.71 22.84 1.55
CA SER A 24 -4.07 22.95 0.23
C SER A 24 -5.06 23.57 -0.75
N GLU A 25 -4.54 24.41 -1.65
CA GLU A 25 -5.34 24.99 -2.70
C GLU A 25 -5.99 23.90 -3.57
N PRO A 26 -7.28 24.05 -3.92
CA PRO A 26 -7.95 23.16 -4.84
C PRO A 26 -7.25 23.16 -6.21
N ASP A 27 -7.31 22.01 -6.90
CA ASP A 27 -6.83 21.91 -8.29
C ASP A 27 -8.02 22.06 -9.24
N ALA A 28 -7.85 22.83 -10.31
CA ALA A 28 -8.93 23.09 -11.26
C ALA A 28 -9.30 21.89 -12.14
N LEU A 29 -8.41 20.89 -12.26
CA LEU A 29 -8.54 19.77 -13.20
C LEU A 29 -8.62 18.42 -12.50
N ARG A 30 -7.92 18.27 -11.37
CA ARG A 30 -7.75 16.98 -10.67
C ARG A 30 -8.54 16.96 -9.36
N THR A 31 -9.20 15.83 -9.10
CA THR A 31 -9.79 15.53 -7.79
C THR A 31 -8.71 15.39 -6.71
N ASP A 32 -9.10 15.42 -5.45
CA ASP A 32 -8.15 15.24 -4.34
C ASP A 32 -7.48 13.86 -4.36
N TYR A 33 -8.22 12.81 -4.74
CA TYR A 33 -7.67 11.46 -4.87
C TYR A 33 -6.68 11.34 -6.05
N GLN A 34 -6.94 11.98 -7.18
CA GLN A 34 -5.99 12.06 -8.30
C GLN A 34 -4.71 12.76 -7.89
N ARG A 35 -4.81 13.85 -7.14
CA ARG A 35 -3.64 14.56 -6.60
C ARG A 35 -2.82 13.70 -5.66
N ASP A 36 -3.49 12.90 -4.83
CA ASP A 36 -2.80 12.02 -3.90
C ASP A 36 -2.08 10.87 -4.59
N ARG A 37 -2.72 10.24 -5.58
CA ARG A 37 -2.08 9.28 -6.46
C ARG A 37 -0.80 9.86 -7.09
N ASP A 38 -0.88 11.04 -7.66
CA ASP A 38 0.25 11.70 -8.32
C ASP A 38 1.38 11.99 -7.31
N LYS A 39 1.07 12.46 -6.10
CA LYS A 39 2.06 12.70 -5.04
C LYS A 39 2.79 11.41 -4.63
N ILE A 40 2.06 10.29 -4.50
CA ILE A 40 2.64 8.99 -4.17
C ILE A 40 3.55 8.53 -5.30
N LEU A 41 3.07 8.54 -6.54
CA LEU A 41 3.79 8.11 -7.73
C LEU A 41 5.13 8.88 -7.91
N HIS A 42 5.14 10.17 -7.63
CA HIS A 42 6.34 11.01 -7.73
C HIS A 42 7.24 10.98 -6.49
N SER A 43 6.86 10.28 -5.41
CA SER A 43 7.66 10.18 -4.20
C SER A 43 8.96 9.38 -4.39
N LYS A 44 9.96 9.65 -3.55
CA LYS A 44 11.21 8.88 -3.54
C LYS A 44 10.98 7.45 -3.05
N SER A 45 10.08 7.28 -2.09
CA SER A 45 9.76 5.97 -1.52
C SER A 45 9.11 5.05 -2.54
N PHE A 46 8.24 5.57 -3.41
CA PHE A 46 7.65 4.78 -4.50
C PHE A 46 8.72 4.27 -5.47
N ARG A 47 9.65 5.12 -5.91
CA ARG A 47 10.77 4.69 -6.77
C ARG A 47 11.66 3.63 -6.13
N ARG A 48 11.82 3.66 -4.79
CA ARG A 48 12.60 2.66 -4.06
C ARG A 48 11.98 1.27 -4.04
N LEU A 49 10.69 1.12 -4.34
CA LEU A 49 10.04 -0.19 -4.45
C LEU A 49 10.68 -1.06 -5.53
N SER A 50 11.28 -0.47 -6.57
CA SER A 50 12.02 -1.19 -7.60
C SER A 50 13.28 -1.92 -7.08
N HIS A 51 13.80 -1.50 -5.93
CA HIS A 51 14.99 -2.09 -5.30
C HIS A 51 14.67 -2.96 -4.07
N LYS A 52 13.40 -3.25 -3.84
CA LYS A 52 12.96 -4.14 -2.75
C LYS A 52 12.45 -5.45 -3.35
N THR A 53 12.99 -6.58 -2.90
CA THR A 53 12.52 -7.92 -3.30
C THR A 53 11.22 -8.26 -2.59
N GLN A 54 10.38 -9.12 -3.23
CA GLN A 54 9.12 -9.54 -2.64
C GLN A 54 9.34 -10.63 -1.58
N VAL A 55 9.76 -11.82 -1.93
CA VAL A 55 9.90 -12.97 -1.01
C VAL A 55 11.25 -13.67 -1.20
N PHE A 56 11.68 -13.96 -2.43
CA PHE A 56 12.89 -14.71 -2.70
C PHE A 56 14.06 -13.81 -3.06
N LEU A 57 15.24 -14.15 -2.50
CA LEU A 57 16.50 -13.61 -2.99
C LEU A 57 16.71 -14.10 -4.42
N ALA A 58 16.71 -13.16 -5.31
CA ALA A 58 17.03 -13.36 -6.69
C ALA A 58 18.45 -13.90 -6.83
N SER A 59 18.60 -15.20 -6.98
CA SER A 59 19.93 -15.77 -7.12
C SER A 59 20.49 -15.64 -8.53
N GLU A 60 19.70 -15.56 -9.60
CA GLU A 60 20.22 -15.36 -10.98
C GLU A 60 19.10 -15.15 -12.01
N GLY A 61 19.07 -13.99 -12.69
CA GLY A 61 18.23 -13.73 -13.88
C GLY A 61 17.42 -12.43 -13.87
N ASP A 62 17.01 -11.95 -15.03
CA ASP A 62 16.33 -10.66 -15.24
C ASP A 62 14.83 -10.65 -14.88
N HIS A 63 14.27 -11.73 -14.33
CA HIS A 63 12.82 -11.91 -14.13
C HIS A 63 12.36 -11.80 -12.68
N PHE A 64 12.97 -10.91 -11.89
CA PHE A 64 12.61 -10.81 -10.48
C PHE A 64 11.38 -9.91 -10.26
N ARG A 65 10.42 -10.42 -9.47
CA ARG A 65 9.35 -9.60 -8.92
C ARG A 65 9.90 -8.65 -7.87
N THR A 66 9.84 -7.37 -8.19
CA THR A 66 10.11 -6.31 -7.21
C THR A 66 8.81 -5.92 -6.52
N ARG A 67 8.91 -5.22 -5.39
CA ARG A 67 7.71 -4.64 -4.77
C ARG A 67 7.00 -3.65 -5.66
N LEU A 68 7.70 -3.00 -6.58
CA LEU A 68 7.08 -2.10 -7.55
C LEU A 68 6.13 -2.87 -8.49
N THR A 69 6.57 -4.02 -9.02
CA THR A 69 5.71 -4.84 -9.91
C THR A 69 4.51 -5.40 -9.16
N HIS A 70 4.70 -5.89 -7.92
CA HIS A 70 3.60 -6.30 -7.06
C HIS A 70 2.60 -5.16 -6.82
N THR A 71 3.06 -3.98 -6.45
CA THR A 71 2.20 -2.80 -6.23
C THR A 71 1.36 -2.46 -7.46
N LEU A 72 1.93 -2.57 -8.67
CA LEU A 72 1.20 -2.34 -9.92
C LEU A 72 0.16 -3.45 -10.20
N GLU A 73 0.47 -4.71 -9.89
CA GLU A 73 -0.47 -5.82 -10.01
C GLU A 73 -1.64 -5.67 -9.02
N VAL A 74 -1.37 -5.31 -7.77
CA VAL A 74 -2.41 -4.98 -6.78
C VAL A 74 -3.30 -3.86 -7.29
N ALA A 75 -2.72 -2.78 -7.81
CA ALA A 75 -3.48 -1.66 -8.35
C ALA A 75 -4.36 -2.09 -9.54
N GLN A 76 -3.86 -2.94 -10.43
CA GLN A 76 -4.61 -3.44 -11.57
C GLN A 76 -5.80 -4.32 -11.14
N ILE A 77 -5.59 -5.26 -10.20
CA ILE A 77 -6.64 -6.13 -9.67
C ILE A 77 -7.68 -5.29 -8.93
N ALA A 78 -7.25 -4.43 -8.01
CA ALA A 78 -8.11 -3.59 -7.20
C ALA A 78 -9.00 -2.69 -8.08
N ARG A 79 -8.43 -2.01 -9.07
CA ARG A 79 -9.18 -1.16 -9.99
C ARG A 79 -10.19 -1.94 -10.84
N THR A 80 -9.88 -3.18 -11.22
CA THR A 80 -10.83 -4.03 -11.93
C THR A 80 -12.07 -4.31 -11.08
N ILE A 81 -11.87 -4.65 -9.80
CA ILE A 81 -12.97 -4.88 -8.85
C ILE A 81 -13.75 -3.58 -8.59
N THR A 82 -13.03 -2.49 -8.32
CA THR A 82 -13.60 -1.16 -8.05
C THR A 82 -14.50 -0.69 -9.21
N ARG A 83 -14.02 -0.83 -10.45
CA ARG A 83 -14.79 -0.48 -11.65
C ARG A 83 -16.06 -1.33 -11.78
N ALA A 84 -15.96 -2.63 -11.51
CA ALA A 84 -17.11 -3.53 -11.60
C ALA A 84 -18.21 -3.20 -10.57
N LEU A 85 -17.82 -2.61 -9.43
CA LEU A 85 -18.71 -2.18 -8.36
C LEU A 85 -19.16 -0.70 -8.48
N GLY A 86 -18.68 0.03 -9.47
CA GLY A 86 -18.99 1.46 -9.63
C GLY A 86 -18.38 2.36 -8.56
N LEU A 87 -17.27 1.94 -7.92
CA LEU A 87 -16.60 2.69 -6.87
C LEU A 87 -15.47 3.60 -7.43
N ASN A 88 -14.77 4.34 -6.56
CA ASN A 88 -13.80 5.34 -6.97
C ASN A 88 -12.43 4.73 -7.32
N GLU A 89 -12.13 4.61 -8.62
CA GLU A 89 -10.86 4.05 -9.10
C GLU A 89 -9.65 4.91 -8.72
N ASP A 90 -9.77 6.23 -8.65
CA ASP A 90 -8.66 7.13 -8.32
C ASP A 90 -8.24 6.96 -6.85
N LEU A 91 -9.20 6.80 -5.94
CA LEU A 91 -8.93 6.48 -4.53
C LEU A 91 -8.28 5.10 -4.40
N THR A 92 -8.84 4.09 -5.07
CA THR A 92 -8.31 2.72 -5.07
C THR A 92 -6.86 2.69 -5.56
N GLU A 93 -6.55 3.38 -6.64
CA GLU A 93 -5.20 3.47 -7.20
C GLU A 93 -4.24 4.18 -6.24
N ALA A 94 -4.64 5.30 -5.64
CA ALA A 94 -3.83 6.02 -4.68
C ALA A 94 -3.45 5.14 -3.47
N ILE A 95 -4.43 4.42 -2.89
CA ILE A 95 -4.19 3.49 -1.78
C ILE A 95 -3.25 2.36 -2.23
N SER A 96 -3.53 1.74 -3.39
CA SER A 96 -2.72 0.63 -3.91
C SER A 96 -1.26 1.04 -4.13
N LEU A 97 -0.99 2.22 -4.69
CA LEU A 97 0.37 2.71 -4.89
C LEU A 97 1.09 3.02 -3.57
N GLY A 98 0.34 3.33 -2.52
CA GLY A 98 0.86 3.73 -1.21
C GLY A 98 1.07 2.60 -0.20
N HIS A 99 0.37 1.46 -0.35
CA HIS A 99 0.23 0.46 0.71
C HIS A 99 1.57 -0.10 1.20
N ASP A 100 2.53 -0.34 0.31
CA ASP A 100 3.79 -1.04 0.57
C ASP A 100 5.03 -0.13 0.71
N LEU A 101 4.85 1.20 0.74
CA LEU A 101 5.97 2.16 0.80
C LEU A 101 6.89 1.95 2.01
N GLY A 102 6.32 1.52 3.13
CA GLY A 102 7.00 1.27 4.39
C GLY A 102 7.67 -0.10 4.51
N HIS A 103 7.51 -0.98 3.54
CA HIS A 103 8.07 -2.34 3.66
C HIS A 103 9.60 -2.32 3.71
N THR A 104 10.15 -3.22 4.53
CA THR A 104 11.61 -3.44 4.62
C THR A 104 12.14 -4.16 3.37
N PRO A 105 13.46 -4.09 3.08
CA PRO A 105 14.11 -5.09 2.23
C PRO A 105 13.84 -6.51 2.77
N PHE A 106 13.68 -7.49 1.88
CA PHE A 106 13.39 -8.90 2.21
C PHE A 106 12.00 -9.15 2.80
N GLY A 107 11.03 -8.28 2.53
CA GLY A 107 9.63 -8.50 2.86
C GLY A 107 9.35 -8.73 4.35
N HIS A 108 8.48 -9.66 4.68
CA HIS A 108 8.10 -9.98 6.06
C HIS A 108 9.25 -10.53 6.89
N THR A 109 10.22 -11.20 6.27
CA THR A 109 11.44 -11.66 6.98
C THR A 109 12.25 -10.47 7.48
N GLY A 110 12.42 -9.43 6.65
CA GLY A 110 13.08 -8.19 7.06
C GLY A 110 12.30 -7.43 8.12
N GLU A 111 10.97 -7.42 8.03
CA GLU A 111 10.08 -6.84 9.03
C GLU A 111 10.25 -7.51 10.40
N ALA A 112 10.17 -8.84 10.44
CA ALA A 112 10.37 -9.62 11.67
C ALA A 112 11.77 -9.42 12.27
N ALA A 113 12.82 -9.40 11.42
CA ALA A 113 14.18 -9.17 11.86
C ALA A 113 14.37 -7.77 12.48
N LEU A 114 13.78 -6.74 11.85
CA LEU A 114 13.83 -5.37 12.36
C LEU A 114 13.05 -5.25 13.67
N ALA A 115 11.86 -5.82 13.77
CA ALA A 115 11.08 -5.86 15.00
C ALA A 115 11.84 -6.54 16.14
N ALA A 116 12.52 -7.66 15.86
CA ALA A 116 13.35 -8.36 16.84
C ALA A 116 14.58 -7.53 17.29
N CYS A 117 15.19 -6.77 16.38
CA CYS A 117 16.29 -5.86 16.74
C CYS A 117 15.79 -4.72 17.64
N LEU A 118 14.66 -4.13 17.31
CA LEU A 118 14.04 -3.08 18.12
C LEU A 118 13.60 -3.60 19.49
N ALA A 119 13.07 -4.82 19.57
CA ALA A 119 12.70 -5.47 20.82
C ALA A 119 13.91 -5.63 21.75
N ARG A 120 15.03 -6.15 21.23
CA ARG A 120 16.28 -6.27 21.99
C ARG A 120 16.77 -4.92 22.51
N HIS A 121 16.72 -3.88 21.68
CA HIS A 121 17.11 -2.53 22.09
C HIS A 121 16.22 -1.98 23.21
N LYS A 122 14.94 -2.35 23.23
CA LYS A 122 13.97 -1.96 24.27
C LYS A 122 13.91 -2.92 25.46
N GLY A 123 14.72 -3.96 25.50
CA GLY A 123 14.71 -4.97 26.58
C GLY A 123 13.48 -5.90 26.54
N LEU A 124 12.80 -6.02 25.38
CA LEU A 124 11.67 -6.94 25.19
C LEU A 124 12.18 -8.27 24.63
N ALA A 125 11.47 -9.35 24.96
CA ALA A 125 11.77 -10.66 24.39
C ALA A 125 11.37 -10.69 22.90
N PRO A 126 12.28 -11.06 21.96
CA PRO A 126 11.93 -11.25 20.57
C PRO A 126 10.86 -12.34 20.38
N GLY A 127 9.96 -12.15 19.42
CA GLY A 127 8.90 -13.12 19.11
C GLY A 127 7.63 -12.97 19.95
N THR A 128 7.56 -12.01 20.86
CA THR A 128 6.33 -11.68 21.56
C THR A 128 5.44 -10.76 20.72
N PRO A 129 4.10 -10.73 20.95
CA PRO A 129 3.21 -9.80 20.27
C PRO A 129 3.65 -8.33 20.42
N GLU A 130 4.14 -7.94 21.59
CA GLU A 130 4.64 -6.59 21.87
C GLU A 130 5.90 -6.28 21.03
N ALA A 131 6.77 -7.28 20.83
CA ALA A 131 7.95 -7.14 19.98
C ALA A 131 7.56 -7.02 18.51
N ALA A 132 6.62 -7.82 18.03
CA ALA A 132 6.10 -7.75 16.67
C ALA A 132 5.43 -6.39 16.37
N ALA A 133 4.75 -5.80 17.34
CA ALA A 133 4.12 -4.50 17.21
C ALA A 133 5.09 -3.32 17.10
N LEU A 134 6.41 -3.53 17.30
CA LEU A 134 7.40 -2.45 17.17
C LEU A 134 7.69 -2.02 15.74
N TYR A 135 7.36 -2.87 14.77
CA TYR A 135 7.47 -2.54 13.37
C TYR A 135 6.40 -3.27 12.56
N ARG A 136 5.57 -2.51 11.91
CA ARG A 136 4.57 -2.98 10.95
C ARG A 136 4.68 -2.15 9.67
N HIS A 137 4.75 -2.82 8.52
CA HIS A 137 4.97 -2.12 7.24
C HIS A 137 3.85 -1.14 6.89
N ASN A 138 2.61 -1.45 7.22
CA ASN A 138 1.46 -0.58 7.00
C ASN A 138 1.55 0.72 7.83
N GLU A 139 1.89 0.64 9.12
CA GLU A 139 2.13 1.80 9.97
C GLU A 139 3.33 2.62 9.48
N GLN A 140 4.39 1.93 9.02
CA GLN A 140 5.55 2.59 8.44
C GLN A 140 5.22 3.23 7.09
N SER A 141 4.32 2.66 6.27
CA SER A 141 3.84 3.27 5.02
C SER A 141 3.16 4.60 5.31
N VAL A 142 2.28 4.64 6.31
CA VAL A 142 1.65 5.90 6.76
C VAL A 142 2.72 6.89 7.26
N ARG A 143 3.69 6.42 8.07
CA ARG A 143 4.77 7.29 8.54
C ARG A 143 5.61 7.86 7.40
N VAL A 144 5.86 7.06 6.35
CA VAL A 144 6.58 7.51 5.15
C VAL A 144 5.85 8.66 4.49
N VAL A 145 4.55 8.52 4.22
CA VAL A 145 3.76 9.54 3.50
C VAL A 145 3.44 10.76 4.36
N GLU A 146 3.45 10.62 5.69
CA GLU A 146 3.11 11.73 6.59
C GLU A 146 4.31 12.51 7.11
N ARG A 147 5.47 11.85 7.28
CA ARG A 147 6.60 12.40 8.08
C ARG A 147 7.97 12.23 7.47
N ILE A 148 8.16 11.44 6.41
CA ILE A 148 9.49 11.16 5.87
C ILE A 148 9.66 11.82 4.50
N GLU A 149 8.67 11.70 3.62
CA GLU A 149 8.73 12.32 2.32
C GLU A 149 8.80 13.85 2.40
N ASN A 150 9.24 14.47 1.32
CA ASN A 150 9.40 15.94 1.20
C ASN A 150 10.24 16.57 2.33
N GLY A 151 11.33 15.90 2.71
CA GLY A 151 12.23 16.44 3.75
C GLY A 151 11.62 16.50 5.14
N GLY A 152 10.61 15.66 5.42
CA GLY A 152 9.93 15.60 6.72
C GLY A 152 8.55 16.24 6.74
N ALA A 153 8.15 16.96 5.70
CA ALA A 153 6.84 17.60 5.60
C ALA A 153 5.71 16.61 5.25
N GLY A 154 6.05 15.45 4.66
CA GLY A 154 5.10 14.48 4.18
C GLY A 154 4.46 14.86 2.85
N LEU A 155 3.52 14.03 2.39
CA LEU A 155 2.79 14.21 1.14
C LEU A 155 1.47 14.95 1.32
N ASN A 156 1.02 15.15 2.56
CA ASN A 156 -0.28 15.76 2.89
C ASN A 156 -1.43 15.11 2.11
N LEU A 157 -1.60 13.79 2.31
CA LEU A 157 -2.65 12.99 1.67
C LEU A 157 -3.99 13.15 2.39
N THR A 158 -5.09 12.86 1.71
CA THR A 158 -6.43 12.79 2.29
C THR A 158 -6.54 11.70 3.35
N PHE A 159 -7.55 11.79 4.20
CA PHE A 159 -7.82 10.82 5.25
C PHE A 159 -8.03 9.42 4.66
N GLU A 160 -8.87 9.29 3.64
CA GLU A 160 -9.27 8.03 3.03
C GLU A 160 -8.07 7.27 2.43
N VAL A 161 -7.13 8.00 1.82
CA VAL A 161 -5.89 7.39 1.30
C VAL A 161 -5.02 6.89 2.44
N ARG A 162 -4.86 7.67 3.52
CA ARG A 162 -4.06 7.28 4.70
C ARG A 162 -4.68 6.11 5.45
N ASP A 163 -6.00 6.13 5.63
CA ASP A 163 -6.77 5.06 6.24
C ASP A 163 -6.65 3.76 5.45
N GLY A 164 -6.85 3.82 4.13
CA GLY A 164 -6.67 2.66 3.25
C GLY A 164 -5.25 2.10 3.27
N ILE A 165 -4.21 2.94 3.30
CA ILE A 165 -2.82 2.50 3.46
C ILE A 165 -2.60 1.84 4.82
N LEU A 166 -3.15 2.37 5.90
CA LEU A 166 -2.99 1.82 7.25
C LEU A 166 -3.67 0.46 7.39
N ASN A 167 -4.89 0.35 6.88
CA ASN A 167 -5.81 -0.75 7.16
C ASN A 167 -5.95 -1.76 6.00
N HIS A 168 -5.02 -1.74 5.00
CA HIS A 168 -5.01 -2.76 3.94
C HIS A 168 -4.66 -4.15 4.48
N THR A 169 -4.00 -4.23 5.63
CA THR A 169 -3.62 -5.47 6.33
C THR A 169 -3.81 -5.30 7.84
N GLY A 170 -3.85 -6.43 8.57
CA GLY A 170 -4.07 -6.46 10.01
C GLY A 170 -5.52 -6.76 10.39
N ASP A 171 -5.89 -6.46 11.63
CA ASP A 171 -7.19 -6.80 12.23
C ASP A 171 -8.28 -5.76 11.94
N LEU A 172 -7.88 -4.53 11.61
CA LEU A 172 -8.78 -3.43 11.29
C LEU A 172 -9.09 -3.42 9.80
N GLN A 173 -10.26 -2.91 9.46
CA GLN A 173 -10.68 -2.69 8.07
C GLN A 173 -10.67 -1.20 7.76
N ALA A 174 -10.31 -0.86 6.52
CA ALA A 174 -10.45 0.50 6.03
C ALA A 174 -11.93 0.95 6.07
N GLU A 175 -12.15 2.21 6.31
CA GLU A 175 -13.50 2.80 6.38
C GLU A 175 -14.18 2.75 5.02
N THR A 176 -13.44 3.02 3.94
CA THR A 176 -13.98 3.02 2.56
C THR A 176 -14.01 1.62 1.95
N CYS A 177 -14.97 1.39 1.05
CA CYS A 177 -15.05 0.17 0.25
C CYS A 177 -13.79 -0.01 -0.60
N GLU A 178 -13.28 1.07 -1.17
CA GLU A 178 -12.04 1.10 -1.97
C GLU A 178 -10.84 0.59 -1.19
N GLY A 179 -10.66 1.04 0.06
CA GLY A 179 -9.58 0.56 0.93
C GLY A 179 -9.68 -0.93 1.25
N ARG A 180 -10.89 -1.44 1.48
CA ARG A 180 -11.14 -2.88 1.70
C ARG A 180 -10.84 -3.72 0.47
N ILE A 181 -11.14 -3.19 -0.72
CA ILE A 181 -10.81 -3.83 -2.01
C ILE A 181 -9.30 -3.95 -2.15
N VAL A 182 -8.53 -2.92 -1.81
CA VAL A 182 -7.06 -2.98 -1.90
C VAL A 182 -6.50 -4.10 -1.01
N GLY A 183 -6.96 -4.24 0.24
CA GLY A 183 -6.53 -5.34 1.10
C GLY A 183 -6.90 -6.73 0.58
N THR A 184 -8.01 -6.84 -0.17
CA THR A 184 -8.41 -8.08 -0.83
C THR A 184 -7.53 -8.35 -2.06
N ALA A 185 -7.27 -7.33 -2.88
CA ALA A 185 -6.45 -7.43 -4.08
C ALA A 185 -4.99 -7.77 -3.75
N ASP A 186 -4.45 -7.22 -2.67
CA ASP A 186 -3.12 -7.54 -2.17
C ASP A 186 -2.98 -9.04 -1.85
N ARG A 187 -3.96 -9.62 -1.14
CA ARG A 187 -3.98 -11.07 -0.86
C ARG A 187 -4.09 -11.91 -2.13
N ILE A 188 -4.90 -11.50 -3.10
CA ILE A 188 -5.03 -12.21 -4.38
C ILE A 188 -3.70 -12.19 -5.15
N ALA A 189 -3.05 -11.02 -5.24
CA ALA A 189 -1.76 -10.88 -5.89
C ALA A 189 -0.69 -11.74 -5.19
N TYR A 190 -0.66 -11.73 -3.85
CA TYR A 190 0.28 -12.51 -3.06
C TYR A 190 0.14 -14.02 -3.31
N VAL A 191 -1.09 -14.54 -3.25
CA VAL A 191 -1.36 -15.98 -3.50
C VAL A 191 -0.95 -16.41 -4.90
N ASN A 192 -1.26 -15.59 -5.92
CA ASN A 192 -0.84 -15.87 -7.29
C ASN A 192 0.69 -15.90 -7.44
N HIS A 193 1.38 -15.01 -6.76
CA HIS A 193 2.84 -14.97 -6.76
C HIS A 193 3.46 -16.21 -6.12
N ASP A 194 2.95 -16.62 -4.97
CA ASP A 194 3.43 -17.80 -4.25
C ASP A 194 3.22 -19.08 -5.07
N ILE A 195 2.10 -19.21 -5.79
CA ILE A 195 1.83 -20.33 -6.68
C ILE A 195 2.83 -20.35 -7.85
N ASP A 196 3.00 -19.24 -8.55
CA ASP A 196 3.95 -19.12 -9.65
C ASP A 196 5.39 -19.44 -9.21
N ASP A 197 5.82 -18.92 -8.08
CA ASP A 197 7.16 -19.12 -7.55
C ASP A 197 7.35 -20.59 -7.10
N ALA A 198 6.32 -21.22 -6.53
CA ALA A 198 6.34 -22.63 -6.15
C ALA A 198 6.40 -23.56 -7.37
N ILE A 199 5.71 -23.21 -8.47
CA ILE A 199 5.79 -23.95 -9.74
C ILE A 199 7.19 -23.82 -10.34
N ARG A 200 7.75 -22.60 -10.40
CA ARG A 200 9.11 -22.36 -10.92
C ARG A 200 10.19 -23.05 -10.10
N ALA A 201 10.00 -23.13 -8.79
CA ALA A 201 10.89 -23.87 -7.90
C ALA A 201 10.73 -25.39 -7.98
N GLY A 202 9.78 -25.91 -8.79
CA GLY A 202 9.51 -27.34 -8.91
C GLY A 202 8.85 -27.96 -7.67
N ILE A 203 8.32 -27.13 -6.75
CA ILE A 203 7.63 -27.59 -5.55
C ILE A 203 6.19 -27.99 -5.89
N LEU A 204 5.53 -27.23 -6.76
CA LEU A 204 4.22 -27.55 -7.32
C LEU A 204 4.35 -27.96 -8.79
N ARG A 205 3.43 -28.81 -9.22
CA ARG A 205 3.24 -29.16 -10.66
C ARG A 205 1.95 -28.47 -11.12
N GLU A 206 1.95 -28.02 -12.40
CA GLU A 206 0.74 -27.53 -13.06
C GLU A 206 -0.37 -28.60 -13.07
#